data_ffecc7248bfe926c5cbf54aae2474539
#
_entry.id   ffecc7248bfe926c5cbf54aae2474539
#
_cell.length_a   1.000
_cell.length_b   1.000
_cell.length_c   1.000
_cell.angle_alpha   90.00
_cell.angle_beta   90.00
_cell.angle_gamma   90.00
#
_symmetry.space_group_name_H-M   'P 1'
#
loop_
_entity.id
_entity.type
_entity.pdbx_description
1 polymer ?
#
loop_
_entity_poly.entity_id
_entity_poly.type
_entity_poly.pdbx_seq_one_letter_code
_entity_poly.pdbx_strand_id
1 'polypeptide(L)'
;MTMNCIEISTPGAPEVLRPAQRPTPVAGAGEVLIRVRASGVNRPDVLQRLGHYPPPSGASDLPGLEVAGVIESGDEVALRAAGLAVGDRVCALVAGGGYAEYCVAPVVQCLPVPKGLTDAEAASLPETFFTVWSNVFDRGRLQAGETLLIQGGTSGIGVTAIQLAKAFGATVIATAGSDDKCAACLRLGADHAINYKTADFAAEVLRLTNQRGVDVVLDMVAGDYVRREVEC
;
A
#
# COMPACT_ATOMS: atom_id res chain seq x y z
N MET A 1 -20.20 4.54 23.27
CA MET A 1 -19.12 3.57 23.58
C MET A 1 -17.79 4.27 23.37
N THR A 2 -16.75 3.89 24.14
CA THR A 2 -15.35 4.34 23.89
C THR A 2 -14.53 3.15 23.41
N MET A 3 -13.49 3.44 22.65
CA MET A 3 -12.52 2.45 22.13
C MET A 3 -11.10 2.86 22.52
N ASN A 4 -10.21 1.90 22.63
CA ASN A 4 -8.79 2.16 22.73
C ASN A 4 -8.22 2.45 21.34
N CYS A 5 -7.25 3.38 21.29
CA CYS A 5 -6.55 3.75 20.06
C CYS A 5 -5.13 4.22 20.36
N ILE A 6 -4.35 4.39 19.31
CA ILE A 6 -3.04 5.08 19.37
C ILE A 6 -3.21 6.43 18.69
N GLU A 7 -2.90 7.50 19.42
CA GLU A 7 -2.90 8.86 18.88
C GLU A 7 -1.48 9.43 18.78
N ILE A 8 -1.33 10.46 17.94
CA ILE A 8 -0.14 11.28 17.83
C ILE A 8 -0.35 12.51 18.73
N SER A 9 0.29 12.53 19.88
CA SER A 9 0.10 13.64 20.86
C SER A 9 0.64 14.98 20.35
N THR A 10 1.74 14.96 19.63
CA THR A 10 2.35 16.10 18.91
C THR A 10 3.22 15.54 17.80
N PRO A 11 3.51 16.29 16.71
CA PRO A 11 4.49 15.83 15.72
C PRO A 11 5.86 15.56 16.35
N GLY A 12 6.49 14.42 16.03
CA GLY A 12 7.80 14.09 16.62
C GLY A 12 8.28 12.65 16.42
N ALA A 13 9.18 12.24 17.31
CA ALA A 13 9.79 10.91 17.36
C ALA A 13 8.78 9.83 17.80
N PRO A 14 9.12 8.53 17.75
CA PRO A 14 8.15 7.44 18.03
C PRO A 14 7.41 7.53 19.37
N GLU A 15 8.00 8.17 20.35
CA GLU A 15 7.46 8.32 21.71
C GLU A 15 6.20 9.19 21.80
N VAL A 16 5.87 9.92 20.71
CA VAL A 16 4.64 10.72 20.63
C VAL A 16 3.40 9.88 20.32
N LEU A 17 3.59 8.63 19.89
CA LEU A 17 2.51 7.66 19.75
C LEU A 17 2.09 7.19 21.14
N ARG A 18 0.86 7.49 21.53
CA ARG A 18 0.36 7.21 22.88
C ARG A 18 -0.97 6.47 22.87
N PRO A 19 -1.14 5.49 23.74
CA PRO A 19 -2.47 4.92 24.01
C PRO A 19 -3.43 6.01 24.49
N ALA A 20 -4.62 6.01 23.93
CA ALA A 20 -5.69 6.93 24.28
C ALA A 20 -7.05 6.23 24.18
N GLN A 21 -8.10 6.90 24.70
CA GLN A 21 -9.48 6.49 24.50
C GLN A 21 -10.23 7.56 23.74
N ARG A 22 -10.95 7.14 22.71
CA ARG A 22 -11.78 8.00 21.87
C ARG A 22 -13.19 7.43 21.75
N PRO A 23 -14.20 8.24 21.46
CA PRO A 23 -15.51 7.72 21.10
C PRO A 23 -15.42 6.73 19.94
N THR A 24 -16.14 5.62 20.03
CA THR A 24 -16.27 4.70 18.89
C THR A 24 -16.93 5.45 17.73
N PRO A 25 -16.35 5.47 16.51
CA PRO A 25 -16.93 6.17 15.39
C PRO A 25 -18.24 5.49 14.94
N VAL A 26 -19.05 6.24 14.20
CA VAL A 26 -20.32 5.74 13.65
C VAL A 26 -20.21 5.78 12.13
N ALA A 27 -20.48 4.66 11.48
CA ALA A 27 -20.53 4.57 10.04
C ALA A 27 -21.68 5.38 9.47
N GLY A 28 -21.41 6.18 8.45
CA GLY A 28 -22.38 6.95 7.69
C GLY A 28 -22.94 6.19 6.50
N ALA A 29 -23.63 6.92 5.61
CA ALA A 29 -24.12 6.34 4.35
C ALA A 29 -22.96 5.89 3.47
N GLY A 30 -23.04 4.67 2.94
CA GLY A 30 -21.98 4.06 2.12
C GLY A 30 -20.76 3.57 2.92
N GLU A 31 -20.82 3.57 4.25
CA GLU A 31 -19.71 3.18 5.13
C GLU A 31 -20.05 1.97 6.00
N VAL A 32 -19.00 1.35 6.51
CA VAL A 32 -19.04 0.30 7.53
C VAL A 32 -18.19 0.65 8.71
N LEU A 33 -18.58 0.16 9.89
CA LEU A 33 -17.76 0.09 11.08
C LEU A 33 -17.08 -1.27 11.12
N ILE A 34 -15.76 -1.29 11.10
CA ILE A 34 -14.95 -2.50 11.20
C ILE A 34 -14.41 -2.62 12.62
N ARG A 35 -14.66 -3.75 13.27
CA ARG A 35 -13.95 -4.15 14.49
C ARG A 35 -12.59 -4.67 14.07
N VAL A 36 -11.56 -3.85 14.29
CA VAL A 36 -10.18 -4.09 13.81
C VAL A 36 -9.53 -5.25 14.55
N ARG A 37 -8.90 -6.14 13.81
CA ARG A 37 -8.10 -7.26 14.30
C ARG A 37 -6.61 -7.05 14.08
N ALA A 38 -6.27 -6.36 12.99
CA ALA A 38 -4.91 -6.00 12.63
C ALA A 38 -4.89 -4.72 11.79
N SER A 39 -3.81 -3.97 11.89
CA SER A 39 -3.53 -2.79 11.07
C SER A 39 -2.14 -2.91 10.46
N GLY A 40 -1.98 -2.51 9.21
CA GLY A 40 -0.67 -2.37 8.60
C GLY A 40 0.07 -1.14 9.13
N VAL A 41 1.40 -1.14 8.96
CA VAL A 41 2.28 -0.01 9.30
C VAL A 41 2.96 0.46 8.02
N ASN A 42 2.71 1.70 7.65
CA ASN A 42 3.13 2.26 6.38
C ASN A 42 4.00 3.50 6.54
N ARG A 43 4.75 3.85 5.48
CA ARG A 43 5.59 5.07 5.49
C ARG A 43 4.79 6.36 5.72
N PRO A 44 3.58 6.54 5.16
CA PRO A 44 2.75 7.71 5.47
C PRO A 44 2.39 7.85 6.95
N ASP A 45 2.20 6.76 7.71
CA ASP A 45 1.96 6.83 9.16
C ASP A 45 3.15 7.48 9.89
N VAL A 46 4.38 7.16 9.46
CA VAL A 46 5.59 7.80 9.98
C VAL A 46 5.64 9.29 9.61
N LEU A 47 5.24 9.63 8.39
CA LEU A 47 5.18 11.04 7.94
C LEU A 47 4.09 11.81 8.66
N GLN A 48 2.93 11.21 8.92
CA GLN A 48 1.86 11.81 9.74
C GLN A 48 2.37 12.07 11.16
N ARG A 49 3.02 11.09 11.77
CA ARG A 49 3.63 11.25 13.09
C ARG A 49 4.64 12.39 13.13
N LEU A 50 5.41 12.61 12.05
CA LEU A 50 6.37 13.70 11.92
C LEU A 50 5.74 15.06 11.58
N GLY A 51 4.42 15.09 11.29
CA GLY A 51 3.70 16.31 10.89
C GLY A 51 3.83 16.66 9.40
N HIS A 52 4.35 15.74 8.57
CA HIS A 52 4.57 15.96 7.13
C HIS A 52 3.50 15.33 6.24
N TYR A 53 2.50 14.69 6.82
CA TYR A 53 1.40 14.04 6.09
C TYR A 53 0.09 14.25 6.88
N PRO A 54 -0.54 15.43 6.77
CA PRO A 54 -1.79 15.69 7.46
C PRO A 54 -2.91 14.81 6.87
N PRO A 55 -3.84 14.31 7.71
CA PRO A 55 -5.00 13.57 7.23
C PRO A 55 -5.85 14.45 6.30
N PRO A 56 -6.50 13.88 5.29
CA PRO A 56 -7.46 14.61 4.46
C PRO A 56 -8.60 15.22 5.29
N SER A 57 -9.19 16.31 4.80
CA SER A 57 -10.34 16.94 5.47
C SER A 57 -11.48 15.94 5.64
N GLY A 58 -11.98 15.82 6.87
CA GLY A 58 -13.06 14.88 7.22
C GLY A 58 -12.59 13.46 7.57
N ALA A 59 -11.32 13.11 7.33
CA ALA A 59 -10.77 11.84 7.78
C ALA A 59 -10.41 11.87 9.28
N SER A 60 -10.24 10.68 9.87
CA SER A 60 -9.76 10.52 11.24
C SER A 60 -8.35 11.11 11.38
N ASP A 61 -8.10 11.80 12.50
CA ASP A 61 -6.77 12.26 12.89
C ASP A 61 -5.87 11.14 13.45
N LEU A 62 -6.46 9.99 13.79
CA LEU A 62 -5.72 8.82 14.21
C LEU A 62 -4.95 8.20 13.03
N PRO A 63 -3.71 7.73 13.23
CA PRO A 63 -2.94 7.07 12.19
C PRO A 63 -3.51 5.69 11.80
N GLY A 64 -2.91 5.10 10.77
CA GLY A 64 -3.26 3.78 10.25
C GLY A 64 -4.12 3.87 8.99
N LEU A 65 -3.54 3.47 7.85
CA LEU A 65 -4.14 3.59 6.51
C LEU A 65 -4.74 2.29 5.98
N GLU A 66 -4.52 1.18 6.67
CA GLU A 66 -5.08 -0.11 6.28
C GLU A 66 -5.41 -0.97 7.49
N VAL A 67 -6.48 -1.73 7.37
CA VAL A 67 -6.97 -2.60 8.45
C VAL A 67 -7.47 -3.93 7.90
N ALA A 68 -7.49 -4.94 8.75
CA ALA A 68 -8.32 -6.12 8.58
C ALA A 68 -9.11 -6.39 9.86
N GLY A 69 -10.32 -6.87 9.70
CA GLY A 69 -11.21 -7.11 10.82
C GLY A 69 -12.55 -7.68 10.40
N VAL A 70 -13.55 -7.44 11.23
CA VAL A 70 -14.92 -7.94 11.03
C VAL A 70 -15.88 -6.75 10.94
N ILE A 71 -16.76 -6.76 9.95
CA ILE A 71 -17.82 -5.75 9.82
C ILE A 71 -18.75 -5.88 11.03
N GLU A 72 -18.80 -4.85 11.86
CA GLU A 72 -19.65 -4.79 13.06
C GLU A 72 -21.03 -4.21 12.76
N SER A 73 -21.08 -3.17 11.91
CA SER A 73 -22.29 -2.51 11.43
C SER A 73 -22.00 -1.69 10.17
N GLY A 74 -23.03 -1.16 9.52
CA GLY A 74 -22.84 -0.27 8.38
C GLY A 74 -24.10 -0.07 7.55
N ASP A 75 -23.94 0.57 6.40
CA ASP A 75 -25.01 0.80 5.43
C ASP A 75 -25.39 -0.54 4.76
N GLU A 76 -26.56 -1.08 5.12
CA GLU A 76 -27.04 -2.37 4.63
C GLU A 76 -27.25 -2.39 3.11
N VAL A 77 -27.60 -1.24 2.49
CA VAL A 77 -27.81 -1.16 1.04
C VAL A 77 -26.48 -1.24 0.32
N ALA A 78 -25.49 -0.49 0.78
CA ALA A 78 -24.15 -0.50 0.23
C ALA A 78 -23.46 -1.85 0.44
N LEU A 79 -23.58 -2.46 1.62
CA LEU A 79 -23.07 -3.80 1.93
C LEU A 79 -23.61 -4.84 0.96
N ARG A 80 -24.94 -4.86 0.78
CA ARG A 80 -25.60 -5.81 -0.12
C ARG A 80 -25.16 -5.63 -1.57
N ALA A 81 -25.00 -4.38 -2.01
CA ALA A 81 -24.51 -4.07 -3.35
C ALA A 81 -23.06 -4.55 -3.59
N ALA A 82 -22.22 -4.53 -2.53
CA ALA A 82 -20.85 -5.03 -2.56
C ALA A 82 -20.74 -6.55 -2.33
N GLY A 83 -21.83 -7.25 -2.07
CA GLY A 83 -21.83 -8.68 -1.72
C GLY A 83 -21.23 -8.97 -0.34
N LEU A 84 -21.28 -7.99 0.55
CA LEU A 84 -20.78 -8.07 1.93
C LEU A 84 -21.93 -8.05 2.95
N ALA A 85 -21.68 -8.52 4.16
CA ALA A 85 -22.61 -8.53 5.26
C ALA A 85 -21.93 -8.24 6.60
N VAL A 86 -22.72 -7.84 7.60
CA VAL A 86 -22.27 -7.78 8.99
C VAL A 86 -21.79 -9.17 9.42
N GLY A 87 -20.64 -9.22 10.07
CA GLY A 87 -19.96 -10.46 10.46
C GLY A 87 -18.90 -10.94 9.46
N ASP A 88 -18.85 -10.40 8.23
CA ASP A 88 -17.83 -10.77 7.26
C ASP A 88 -16.45 -10.26 7.67
N ARG A 89 -15.42 -11.08 7.37
CA ARG A 89 -14.03 -10.69 7.50
C ARG A 89 -13.59 -9.91 6.26
N VAL A 90 -13.12 -8.68 6.49
CA VAL A 90 -12.67 -7.78 5.43
C VAL A 90 -11.30 -7.20 5.72
N CYS A 91 -10.60 -6.78 4.66
CA CYS A 91 -9.51 -5.83 4.73
C CYS A 91 -9.91 -4.57 3.96
N ALA A 92 -9.43 -3.40 4.39
CA ALA A 92 -9.83 -2.13 3.81
C ALA A 92 -8.69 -1.12 3.80
N LEU A 93 -8.63 -0.31 2.75
CA LEU A 93 -7.86 0.92 2.71
C LEU A 93 -8.69 2.03 3.36
N VAL A 94 -8.09 2.78 4.26
CA VAL A 94 -8.73 3.88 4.99
C VAL A 94 -7.87 5.15 4.96
N ALA A 95 -8.50 6.30 5.16
CA ALA A 95 -7.79 7.59 5.16
C ALA A 95 -7.22 7.96 6.55
N GLY A 96 -7.26 7.04 7.50
CA GLY A 96 -6.83 7.18 8.88
C GLY A 96 -7.74 6.37 9.80
N GLY A 97 -7.40 6.29 11.10
CA GLY A 97 -8.21 5.60 12.11
C GLY A 97 -7.87 4.12 12.29
N GLY A 98 -6.94 3.56 11.50
CA GLY A 98 -6.61 2.13 11.58
C GLY A 98 -5.94 1.70 12.89
N TYR A 99 -5.29 2.61 13.62
CA TYR A 99 -4.66 2.30 14.89
C TYR A 99 -5.64 2.41 16.07
N ALA A 100 -6.80 1.78 15.92
CA ALA A 100 -7.87 1.75 16.92
C ALA A 100 -8.60 0.40 16.93
N GLU A 101 -9.39 0.14 17.95
CA GLU A 101 -10.22 -1.09 18.03
C GLU A 101 -11.36 -1.10 17.00
N TYR A 102 -11.79 0.10 16.55
CA TYR A 102 -12.82 0.26 15.53
C TYR A 102 -12.42 1.34 14.54
N CYS A 103 -12.69 1.08 13.27
CA CYS A 103 -12.40 1.99 12.17
C CYS A 103 -13.58 2.06 11.20
N VAL A 104 -13.90 3.25 10.70
CA VAL A 104 -14.90 3.43 9.64
C VAL A 104 -14.19 3.34 8.28
N ALA A 105 -14.77 2.62 7.35
CA ALA A 105 -14.29 2.49 5.98
C ALA A 105 -15.46 2.65 4.98
N PRO A 106 -15.23 3.27 3.80
CA PRO A 106 -16.18 3.17 2.70
C PRO A 106 -16.35 1.70 2.27
N VAL A 107 -17.59 1.26 2.08
CA VAL A 107 -17.90 -0.12 1.65
C VAL A 107 -17.12 -0.49 0.38
N VAL A 108 -17.00 0.43 -0.56
CA VAL A 108 -16.29 0.23 -1.85
C VAL A 108 -14.78 0.03 -1.69
N GLN A 109 -14.22 0.31 -0.54
CA GLN A 109 -12.81 0.07 -0.21
C GLN A 109 -12.59 -1.18 0.65
N CYS A 110 -13.67 -1.91 0.93
CA CYS A 110 -13.61 -3.16 1.68
C CYS A 110 -13.54 -4.35 0.73
N LEU A 111 -12.57 -5.22 0.94
CA LEU A 111 -12.42 -6.47 0.22
C LEU A 111 -12.57 -7.65 1.19
N PRO A 112 -13.22 -8.76 0.81
CA PRO A 112 -13.20 -9.97 1.60
C PRO A 112 -11.76 -10.40 1.88
N VAL A 113 -11.45 -10.82 3.10
CA VAL A 113 -10.14 -11.40 3.42
C VAL A 113 -9.89 -12.62 2.52
N PRO A 114 -8.79 -12.66 1.76
CA PRO A 114 -8.51 -13.78 0.88
C PRO A 114 -8.44 -15.10 1.67
N LYS A 115 -8.95 -16.17 1.06
CA LYS A 115 -8.99 -17.48 1.70
C LYS A 115 -7.58 -17.95 2.10
N GLY A 116 -7.43 -18.36 3.34
CA GLY A 116 -6.17 -18.86 3.88
C GLY A 116 -5.30 -17.81 4.56
N LEU A 117 -5.60 -16.51 4.40
CA LEU A 117 -4.86 -15.47 5.09
C LEU A 117 -5.39 -15.23 6.52
N THR A 118 -4.45 -14.96 7.42
CA THR A 118 -4.74 -14.41 8.74
C THR A 118 -5.17 -12.94 8.65
N ASP A 119 -5.71 -12.37 9.73
CA ASP A 119 -6.05 -10.94 9.76
C ASP A 119 -4.79 -10.06 9.64
N ALA A 120 -3.67 -10.48 10.21
CA ALA A 120 -2.40 -9.75 10.10
C ALA A 120 -1.87 -9.72 8.65
N GLU A 121 -1.92 -10.84 7.93
CA GLU A 121 -1.54 -10.88 6.52
C GLU A 121 -2.50 -10.06 5.67
N ALA A 122 -3.81 -10.17 5.90
CA ALA A 122 -4.81 -9.41 5.17
C ALA A 122 -4.70 -7.90 5.39
N ALA A 123 -4.32 -7.46 6.60
CA ALA A 123 -4.11 -6.04 6.90
C ALA A 123 -2.90 -5.41 6.19
N SER A 124 -2.02 -6.20 5.59
CA SER A 124 -0.86 -5.71 4.83
C SER A 124 -1.12 -5.56 3.33
N LEU A 125 -2.32 -5.87 2.86
CA LEU A 125 -2.65 -5.85 1.43
C LEU A 125 -3.15 -4.49 0.91
N PRO A 126 -4.11 -3.80 1.57
CA PRO A 126 -4.83 -2.70 0.93
C PRO A 126 -3.93 -1.55 0.48
N GLU A 127 -3.04 -1.06 1.32
CA GLU A 127 -2.17 0.09 1.00
C GLU A 127 -1.26 -0.22 -0.19
N THR A 128 -0.62 -1.38 -0.21
CA THR A 128 0.34 -1.72 -1.25
C THR A 128 -0.35 -2.15 -2.55
N PHE A 129 -1.39 -2.98 -2.46
CA PHE A 129 -2.07 -3.49 -3.65
C PHE A 129 -2.88 -2.41 -4.37
N PHE A 130 -3.63 -1.55 -3.64
CA PHE A 130 -4.37 -0.46 -4.27
C PHE A 130 -3.43 0.58 -4.88
N THR A 131 -2.31 0.87 -4.22
CA THR A 131 -1.29 1.77 -4.76
C THR A 131 -0.69 1.24 -6.06
N VAL A 132 -0.28 -0.03 -6.08
CA VAL A 132 0.30 -0.63 -7.29
C VAL A 132 -0.76 -0.75 -8.38
N TRP A 133 -1.96 -1.23 -8.08
CA TRP A 133 -3.03 -1.38 -9.05
C TRP A 133 -3.35 -0.05 -9.73
N SER A 134 -3.62 0.98 -8.94
CA SER A 134 -3.98 2.30 -9.44
C SER A 134 -2.86 2.94 -10.28
N ASN A 135 -1.59 2.80 -9.87
CA ASN A 135 -0.49 3.48 -10.55
C ASN A 135 0.05 2.67 -11.74
N VAL A 136 0.22 1.37 -11.61
CA VAL A 136 0.84 0.54 -12.66
C VAL A 136 -0.18 0.10 -13.71
N PHE A 137 -1.39 -0.32 -13.27
CA PHE A 137 -2.38 -0.89 -14.20
C PHE A 137 -3.41 0.14 -14.67
N ASP A 138 -4.03 0.93 -13.78
CA ASP A 138 -5.05 1.89 -14.19
C ASP A 138 -4.44 3.10 -14.91
N ARG A 139 -3.37 3.69 -14.37
CA ARG A 139 -2.70 4.88 -14.91
C ARG A 139 -1.59 4.53 -15.88
N GLY A 140 -0.65 3.68 -15.48
CA GLY A 140 0.46 3.21 -16.30
C GLY A 140 0.04 2.26 -17.42
N ARG A 141 -1.13 1.62 -17.28
CA ARG A 141 -1.74 0.70 -18.27
C ARG A 141 -0.81 -0.43 -18.71
N LEU A 142 0.03 -0.92 -17.79
CA LEU A 142 0.94 -2.01 -18.06
C LEU A 142 0.19 -3.21 -18.66
N GLN A 143 0.71 -3.75 -19.76
CA GLN A 143 0.16 -4.88 -20.48
C GLN A 143 1.10 -6.11 -20.39
N ALA A 144 0.54 -7.28 -20.66
CA ALA A 144 1.34 -8.50 -20.81
C ALA A 144 2.38 -8.33 -21.95
N GLY A 145 3.61 -8.75 -21.69
CA GLY A 145 4.73 -8.63 -22.61
C GLY A 145 5.49 -7.29 -22.54
N GLU A 146 4.94 -6.28 -21.84
CA GLU A 146 5.65 -5.02 -21.59
C GLU A 146 6.66 -5.16 -20.44
N THR A 147 7.52 -4.16 -20.32
CA THR A 147 8.58 -4.09 -19.32
C THR A 147 8.27 -2.99 -18.28
N LEU A 148 8.24 -3.37 -17.00
CA LEU A 148 8.09 -2.47 -15.86
C LEU A 148 9.43 -2.25 -15.17
N LEU A 149 9.84 -0.99 -15.01
CA LEU A 149 10.92 -0.60 -14.08
C LEU A 149 10.34 -0.22 -12.72
N ILE A 150 10.87 -0.79 -11.65
CA ILE A 150 10.44 -0.51 -10.28
C ILE A 150 11.61 0.08 -9.50
N GLN A 151 11.50 1.34 -9.08
CA GLN A 151 12.47 1.95 -8.17
C GLN A 151 12.19 1.49 -6.73
N GLY A 152 13.21 0.91 -6.08
CA GLY A 152 13.06 0.42 -4.71
C GLY A 152 12.29 -0.90 -4.57
N GLY A 153 12.69 -1.93 -5.33
CA GLY A 153 12.02 -3.24 -5.42
C GLY A 153 11.81 -4.00 -4.10
N THR A 154 12.52 -3.68 -3.01
CA THR A 154 12.33 -4.30 -1.70
C THR A 154 11.45 -3.50 -0.74
N SER A 155 10.86 -2.39 -1.18
CA SER A 155 9.80 -1.71 -0.40
C SER A 155 8.50 -2.53 -0.46
N GLY A 156 7.54 -2.27 0.42
CA GLY A 156 6.22 -2.93 0.37
C GLY A 156 5.55 -2.75 -0.99
N ILE A 157 5.61 -1.55 -1.56
CA ILE A 157 5.13 -1.26 -2.92
C ILE A 157 5.91 -2.07 -3.97
N GLY A 158 7.26 -2.08 -3.88
CA GLY A 158 8.11 -2.81 -4.82
C GLY A 158 7.86 -4.31 -4.81
N VAL A 159 7.75 -4.92 -3.63
CA VAL A 159 7.43 -6.35 -3.45
C VAL A 159 6.09 -6.69 -4.10
N THR A 160 5.08 -5.87 -3.88
CA THR A 160 3.75 -6.05 -4.47
C THR A 160 3.79 -5.85 -5.99
N ALA A 161 4.48 -4.82 -6.47
CA ALA A 161 4.58 -4.51 -7.90
C ALA A 161 5.28 -5.63 -8.67
N ILE A 162 6.39 -6.19 -8.14
CA ILE A 162 7.08 -7.33 -8.76
C ILE A 162 6.10 -8.49 -8.93
N GLN A 163 5.42 -8.90 -7.87
CA GLN A 163 4.54 -10.07 -7.90
C GLN A 163 3.33 -9.86 -8.82
N LEU A 164 2.67 -8.70 -8.75
CA LEU A 164 1.54 -8.39 -9.61
C LEU A 164 1.95 -8.33 -11.09
N ALA A 165 3.00 -7.57 -11.44
CA ALA A 165 3.46 -7.46 -12.80
C ALA A 165 3.84 -8.83 -13.39
N LYS A 166 4.51 -9.69 -12.63
CA LYS A 166 4.81 -11.06 -13.05
C LYS A 166 3.56 -11.91 -13.24
N ALA A 167 2.58 -11.81 -12.35
CA ALA A 167 1.31 -12.52 -12.47
C ALA A 167 0.51 -12.10 -13.72
N PHE A 168 0.67 -10.84 -14.15
CA PHE A 168 0.04 -10.30 -15.36
C PHE A 168 0.92 -10.41 -16.63
N GLY A 169 2.05 -11.13 -16.56
CA GLY A 169 2.86 -11.48 -17.72
C GLY A 169 3.82 -10.40 -18.21
N ALA A 170 4.14 -9.42 -17.37
CA ALA A 170 5.14 -8.40 -17.69
C ALA A 170 6.57 -8.86 -17.40
N THR A 171 7.54 -8.23 -18.05
CA THR A 171 8.96 -8.29 -17.67
C THR A 171 9.24 -7.25 -16.58
N VAL A 172 9.95 -7.64 -15.54
CA VAL A 172 10.20 -6.76 -14.38
C VAL A 172 11.69 -6.52 -14.18
N ILE A 173 12.08 -5.25 -14.20
CA ILE A 173 13.39 -4.77 -13.78
C ILE A 173 13.21 -3.99 -12.48
N ALA A 174 13.91 -4.36 -11.41
CA ALA A 174 13.82 -3.68 -10.12
C ALA A 174 15.15 -3.06 -9.72
N THR A 175 15.15 -1.91 -9.06
CA THR A 175 16.34 -1.36 -8.44
C THR A 175 16.35 -1.58 -6.94
N ALA A 176 17.53 -1.74 -6.35
CA ALA A 176 17.71 -1.88 -4.91
C ALA A 176 19.08 -1.34 -4.47
N GLY A 177 19.25 -1.08 -3.17
CA GLY A 177 20.44 -0.42 -2.63
C GLY A 177 21.52 -1.38 -2.08
N SER A 178 21.44 -2.68 -2.37
CA SER A 178 22.49 -3.67 -2.08
C SER A 178 22.25 -4.95 -2.87
N ASP A 179 23.29 -5.76 -3.02
CA ASP A 179 23.22 -7.04 -3.74
C ASP A 179 22.25 -8.03 -3.06
N ASP A 180 22.22 -8.08 -1.74
CA ASP A 180 21.25 -8.90 -1.00
C ASP A 180 19.80 -8.50 -1.28
N LYS A 181 19.53 -7.19 -1.40
CA LYS A 181 18.22 -6.68 -1.79
C LYS A 181 17.89 -6.98 -3.25
N CYS A 182 18.88 -6.90 -4.14
CA CYS A 182 18.71 -7.33 -5.54
C CYS A 182 18.37 -8.83 -5.61
N ALA A 183 19.09 -9.66 -4.86
CA ALA A 183 18.79 -11.09 -4.76
C ALA A 183 17.37 -11.35 -4.22
N ALA A 184 16.88 -10.51 -3.27
CA ALA A 184 15.51 -10.61 -2.79
C ALA A 184 14.48 -10.27 -3.89
N CYS A 185 14.73 -9.23 -4.71
CA CYS A 185 13.86 -8.91 -5.84
C CYS A 185 13.77 -10.07 -6.85
N LEU A 186 14.89 -10.71 -7.16
CA LEU A 186 14.93 -11.87 -8.05
C LEU A 186 14.13 -13.06 -7.46
N ARG A 187 14.25 -13.32 -6.16
CA ARG A 187 13.45 -14.38 -5.50
C ARG A 187 11.95 -14.11 -5.53
N LEU A 188 11.54 -12.84 -5.57
CA LEU A 188 10.14 -12.42 -5.71
C LEU A 188 9.61 -12.54 -7.14
N GLY A 189 10.49 -12.81 -8.10
CA GLY A 189 10.13 -13.03 -9.49
C GLY A 189 10.57 -11.92 -10.45
N ALA A 190 11.30 -10.88 -10.01
CA ALA A 190 11.88 -9.92 -10.94
C ALA A 190 12.82 -10.62 -11.92
N ASP A 191 12.75 -10.26 -13.20
CA ASP A 191 13.63 -10.81 -14.25
C ASP A 191 15.04 -10.27 -14.10
N HIS A 192 15.17 -9.00 -13.69
CA HIS A 192 16.44 -8.34 -13.43
C HIS A 192 16.37 -7.47 -12.18
N ALA A 193 17.52 -7.33 -11.51
CA ALA A 193 17.66 -6.43 -10.36
C ALA A 193 18.99 -5.67 -10.46
N ILE A 194 18.94 -4.36 -10.25
CA ILE A 194 20.07 -3.44 -10.41
C ILE A 194 20.39 -2.80 -9.05
N ASN A 195 21.64 -2.95 -8.62
CA ASN A 195 22.13 -2.23 -7.45
C ASN A 195 22.52 -0.80 -7.87
N TYR A 196 21.62 0.16 -7.59
CA TYR A 196 21.82 1.56 -7.98
C TYR A 196 23.00 2.27 -7.29
N LYS A 197 23.62 1.65 -6.29
CA LYS A 197 24.82 2.18 -5.64
C LYS A 197 26.12 1.84 -6.40
N THR A 198 26.09 0.80 -7.20
CA THR A 198 27.27 0.29 -7.93
C THR A 198 27.13 0.38 -9.44
N ALA A 199 25.91 0.60 -9.94
CA ALA A 199 25.63 0.70 -11.36
C ALA A 199 24.69 1.88 -11.68
N ASP A 200 24.85 2.44 -12.89
CA ASP A 200 23.88 3.39 -13.44
C ASP A 200 22.66 2.62 -13.92
N PHE A 201 21.52 2.83 -13.24
CA PHE A 201 20.32 2.07 -13.54
C PHE A 201 19.78 2.33 -14.94
N ALA A 202 19.88 3.57 -15.46
CA ALA A 202 19.36 3.89 -16.78
C ALA A 202 20.19 3.21 -17.87
N ALA A 203 21.52 3.26 -17.77
CA ALA A 203 22.41 2.54 -18.69
C ALA A 203 22.20 1.03 -18.65
N GLU A 204 21.99 0.45 -17.46
CA GLU A 204 21.71 -0.99 -17.30
C GLU A 204 20.34 -1.37 -17.88
N VAL A 205 19.31 -0.55 -17.68
CA VAL A 205 17.99 -0.76 -18.30
C VAL A 205 18.11 -0.79 -19.81
N LEU A 206 18.76 0.19 -20.42
CA LEU A 206 18.99 0.22 -21.88
C LEU A 206 19.77 -1.01 -22.35
N ARG A 207 20.79 -1.44 -21.63
CA ARG A 207 21.55 -2.65 -21.94
C ARG A 207 20.67 -3.91 -21.90
N LEU A 208 19.85 -4.06 -20.84
CA LEU A 208 18.99 -5.22 -20.63
C LEU A 208 17.83 -5.29 -21.64
N THR A 209 17.38 -4.15 -22.13
CA THR A 209 16.29 -4.03 -23.09
C THR A 209 16.74 -3.88 -24.54
N ASN A 210 18.03 -4.09 -24.85
CA ASN A 210 18.61 -3.88 -26.19
C ASN A 210 18.32 -2.47 -26.76
N GLN A 211 18.48 -1.44 -25.92
CA GLN A 211 18.25 -0.03 -26.23
C GLN A 211 16.79 0.34 -26.50
N ARG A 212 15.83 -0.54 -26.18
CA ARG A 212 14.39 -0.24 -26.33
C ARG A 212 13.86 0.63 -25.19
N GLY A 213 14.39 0.47 -23.99
CA GLY A 213 13.85 1.06 -22.78
C GLY A 213 12.70 0.26 -22.19
N VAL A 214 12.02 0.85 -21.22
CA VAL A 214 10.86 0.25 -20.54
C VAL A 214 9.55 0.92 -20.95
N ASP A 215 8.43 0.23 -20.73
CA ASP A 215 7.12 0.74 -21.11
C ASP A 215 6.46 1.54 -19.97
N VAL A 216 6.72 1.12 -18.71
CA VAL A 216 6.18 1.76 -17.51
C VAL A 216 7.26 1.85 -16.44
N VAL A 217 7.29 2.98 -15.73
CA VAL A 217 8.15 3.18 -14.55
C VAL A 217 7.27 3.39 -13.32
N LEU A 218 7.50 2.63 -12.25
CA LEU A 218 6.97 2.89 -10.92
C LEU A 218 8.06 3.54 -10.08
N ASP A 219 7.98 4.87 -9.99
CA ASP A 219 8.95 5.69 -9.26
C ASP A 219 8.43 6.08 -7.87
N MET A 220 9.20 5.74 -6.85
CA MET A 220 8.96 6.11 -5.44
C MET A 220 10.11 6.98 -4.88
N VAL A 221 11.03 7.44 -5.74
CA VAL A 221 12.22 8.22 -5.37
C VAL A 221 12.06 9.68 -5.77
N ALA A 222 11.57 9.91 -7.00
CA ALA A 222 11.39 11.23 -7.62
C ALA A 222 12.71 12.04 -7.76
N GLY A 223 12.58 13.36 -7.92
CA GLY A 223 13.74 14.25 -8.04
C GLY A 223 14.59 13.96 -9.28
N ASP A 224 15.90 13.80 -9.11
CA ASP A 224 16.83 13.58 -10.19
C ASP A 224 16.66 12.23 -10.93
N TYR A 225 15.90 11.31 -10.36
CA TYR A 225 15.58 10.03 -11.00
C TYR A 225 14.71 10.21 -12.24
N VAL A 226 13.71 11.12 -12.17
CA VAL A 226 12.74 11.35 -13.26
C VAL A 226 13.43 11.63 -14.60
N ARG A 227 14.47 12.49 -14.60
CA ARG A 227 15.21 12.77 -15.84
C ARG A 227 15.84 11.52 -16.44
N ARG A 228 16.43 10.67 -15.60
CA ARG A 228 17.11 9.44 -16.02
C ARG A 228 16.13 8.36 -16.45
N GLU A 229 14.95 8.34 -15.85
CA GLU A 229 13.87 7.41 -16.19
C GLU A 229 13.26 7.68 -17.57
N VAL A 230 13.18 8.96 -17.96
CA VAL A 230 12.72 9.34 -19.31
C VAL A 230 13.72 8.94 -20.40
N GLU A 231 15.00 8.71 -20.04
CA GLU A 231 16.06 8.30 -20.96
C GLU A 231 16.10 6.77 -21.19
N CYS A 232 15.37 6.00 -20.42
CA CYS A 232 15.35 4.53 -20.49
C CYS A 232 13.91 3.98 -20.39
#